data_84a85800ac59b3ad79ed1b71c0ac7cea
#
_entry.id   84a85800ac59b3ad79ed1b71c0ac7cea
#
_cell.length_a   1.000
_cell.length_b   1.000
_cell.length_c   1.000
_cell.angle_alpha   90.00
_cell.angle_beta   90.00
_cell.angle_gamma   90.00
#
_symmetry.space_group_name_H-M   'P 1'
#
loop_
_entity.id
_entity.type
_entity.pdbx_description
1 polymer ?
#
loop_
_entity_poly.entity_id
_entity_poly.type
_entity_poly.pdbx_seq_one_letter_code
_entity_poly.pdbx_strand_id
1 'polypeptide(L)'
;MKKVFKVVAQTTAAPIQRQDGTQTQKATIVLQELGGKYENSFAATLLGNMASLKFYQNDIVYAALRFQHREYNGQYYMDCTVQDIIKFQTSNAF
;
A
#
# COMPACT_ATOMS: atom_id res chain seq x y z
N MET A 1 -8.69 -2.72 7.90
CA MET A 1 -7.62 -2.92 8.90
C MET A 1 -6.86 -1.63 9.09
N LYS A 2 -6.68 -1.22 10.31
CA LYS A 2 -5.95 0.02 10.65
C LYS A 2 -4.84 -0.35 11.63
N LYS A 3 -3.60 -0.20 11.22
CA LYS A 3 -2.47 -0.60 12.04
C LYS A 3 -1.24 0.22 11.71
N VAL A 4 -0.23 0.07 12.56
CA VAL A 4 1.10 0.62 12.32
C VAL A 4 1.93 -0.45 11.61
N PHE A 5 2.62 -0.03 10.56
CA PHE A 5 3.42 -0.91 9.73
C PHE A 5 4.80 -0.34 9.52
N LYS A 6 5.73 -1.24 9.17
CA LYS A 6 7.03 -0.87 8.63
C LYS A 6 6.96 -1.00 7.11
N VAL A 7 7.50 -0.01 6.40
CA VAL A 7 7.56 -0.06 4.93
C VAL A 7 8.72 -0.97 4.53
N VAL A 8 8.43 -1.95 3.68
CA VAL A 8 9.45 -2.84 3.14
C VAL A 8 9.92 -2.34 1.78
N ALA A 9 8.98 -1.92 0.92
CA ALA A 9 9.31 -1.48 -0.43
C ALA A 9 8.14 -0.68 -0.98
N GLN A 10 8.42 0.09 -2.03
CA GLN A 10 7.40 0.82 -2.79
C GLN A 10 7.83 0.87 -4.24
N THR A 11 6.89 0.61 -5.15
CA THR A 11 7.16 0.74 -6.58
C THR A 11 6.98 2.18 -7.02
N THR A 12 7.54 2.51 -8.18
CA THR A 12 7.33 3.80 -8.82
C THR A 12 5.87 3.92 -9.28
N ALA A 13 5.30 5.11 -9.11
CA ALA A 13 3.94 5.36 -9.57
C ALA A 13 3.86 5.28 -11.10
N ALA A 14 2.79 4.67 -11.58
CA ALA A 14 2.53 4.54 -13.00
C ALA A 14 1.11 5.01 -13.29
N PRO A 15 0.86 5.63 -14.45
CA PRO A 15 -0.50 6.04 -14.80
C PRO A 15 -1.36 4.84 -15.15
N ILE A 16 -2.63 4.90 -14.73
CA ILE A 16 -3.64 3.95 -15.15
C ILE A 16 -4.86 4.73 -15.63
N GLN A 17 -5.63 4.11 -16.53
CA GLN A 17 -6.83 4.71 -17.06
C GLN A 17 -8.05 4.13 -16.35
N ARG A 18 -8.93 5.01 -15.86
CA ARG A 18 -10.18 4.60 -15.24
C ARG A 18 -11.22 4.29 -16.32
N GLN A 19 -12.29 3.62 -15.92
CA GLN A 19 -13.36 3.26 -16.82
C GLN A 19 -14.06 4.48 -17.43
N ASP A 20 -14.06 5.61 -16.74
CA ASP A 20 -14.68 6.84 -17.22
C ASP A 20 -13.78 7.63 -18.16
N GLY A 21 -12.63 7.10 -18.53
CA GLY A 21 -11.69 7.74 -19.44
C GLY A 21 -10.67 8.67 -18.79
N THR A 22 -10.80 8.94 -17.48
CA THR A 22 -9.81 9.75 -16.78
C THR A 22 -8.61 8.93 -16.41
N GLN A 23 -7.48 9.59 -16.17
CA GLN A 23 -6.27 8.94 -15.73
C GLN A 23 -6.02 9.20 -14.26
N THR A 24 -5.43 8.22 -13.59
CA THR A 24 -4.95 8.35 -12.24
C THR A 24 -3.61 7.64 -12.13
N GLN A 25 -3.00 7.67 -10.96
CA GLN A 25 -1.72 7.01 -10.72
C GLN A 25 -1.90 5.86 -9.76
N LYS A 26 -1.05 4.85 -9.90
CA LYS A 26 -1.08 3.64 -9.09
C LYS A 26 0.34 3.26 -8.74
N ALA A 27 0.56 2.87 -7.50
CA ALA A 27 1.81 2.29 -7.03
C ALA A 27 1.49 1.16 -6.07
N THR A 28 2.46 0.29 -5.81
CA THR A 28 2.34 -0.76 -4.83
C THR A 28 3.28 -0.46 -3.66
N ILE A 29 2.77 -0.60 -2.46
CA ILE A 29 3.59 -0.49 -1.26
C ILE A 29 3.53 -1.82 -0.53
N VAL A 30 4.68 -2.30 -0.06
CA VAL A 30 4.76 -3.52 0.73
C VAL A 30 4.94 -3.11 2.19
N LEU A 31 4.00 -3.52 3.03
CA LEU A 31 3.95 -3.18 4.44
C LEU A 31 4.07 -4.44 5.27
N GLN A 32 4.80 -4.35 6.37
CA GLN A 32 4.95 -5.46 7.29
C GLN A 32 4.51 -5.02 8.67
N GLU A 33 3.75 -5.86 9.37
CA GLU A 33 3.38 -5.60 10.75
C GLU A 33 4.63 -5.51 11.63
N LEU A 34 4.57 -4.67 12.66
CA LEU A 34 5.65 -4.58 13.61
C LEU A 34 5.65 -5.80 14.52
N GLY A 35 6.86 -6.29 14.84
CA GLY A 35 7.00 -7.47 15.67
C GLY A 35 8.24 -8.25 15.31
N GLY A 36 8.14 -9.57 15.28
CA GLY A 36 9.24 -10.46 14.94
C GLY A 36 9.39 -10.62 13.43
N LYS A 37 10.21 -11.56 13.02
CA LYS A 37 10.50 -11.76 11.61
C LYS A 37 9.41 -12.53 10.87
N TYR A 38 8.45 -13.09 11.57
CA TYR A 38 7.37 -13.85 10.95
C TYR A 38 6.05 -13.10 10.94
N GLU A 39 6.09 -11.78 11.09
CA GLU A 39 4.88 -10.98 11.06
C GLU A 39 4.29 -10.92 9.66
N ASN A 40 2.99 -10.66 9.59
CA ASN A 40 2.29 -10.58 8.32
C ASN A 40 2.79 -9.42 7.50
N SER A 41 2.81 -9.63 6.17
CA SER A 41 3.21 -8.61 5.24
C SER A 41 2.17 -8.53 4.13
N PHE A 42 1.95 -7.31 3.62
CA PHE A 42 0.90 -7.04 2.65
C PHE A 42 1.45 -6.22 1.50
N ALA A 43 1.08 -6.60 0.28
CA ALA A 43 1.29 -5.75 -0.88
C ALA A 43 -0.02 -5.00 -1.12
N ALA A 44 0.00 -3.69 -0.93
CA ALA A 44 -1.20 -2.86 -1.01
C ALA A 44 -1.06 -1.85 -2.12
N THR A 45 -2.18 -1.46 -2.70
CA THR A 45 -2.22 -0.50 -3.80
C THR A 45 -2.43 0.91 -3.26
N LEU A 46 -1.59 1.83 -3.73
CA LEU A 46 -1.74 3.27 -3.54
C LEU A 46 -2.35 3.85 -4.80
N LEU A 47 -3.42 4.63 -4.66
CA LEU A 47 -4.12 5.23 -5.80
C LEU A 47 -4.14 6.74 -5.69
N GLY A 48 -4.15 7.41 -6.86
CA GLY A 48 -4.28 8.85 -6.93
C GLY A 48 -3.11 9.56 -6.29
N ASN A 49 -3.41 10.55 -5.46
CA ASN A 49 -2.38 11.36 -4.81
C ASN A 49 -1.50 10.54 -3.87
N MET A 50 -2.02 9.47 -3.28
CA MET A 50 -1.23 8.60 -2.42
C MET A 50 -0.13 7.88 -3.19
N ALA A 51 -0.34 7.61 -4.48
CA ALA A 51 0.65 6.92 -5.30
C ALA A 51 1.90 7.76 -5.52
N SER A 52 1.80 9.08 -5.42
CA SER A 52 2.94 9.98 -5.59
C SER A 52 3.67 10.26 -4.28
N LEU A 53 3.15 9.84 -3.14
CA LEU A 53 3.86 9.94 -1.88
C LEU A 53 5.03 8.96 -1.88
N LYS A 54 6.14 9.38 -1.30
CA LYS A 54 7.34 8.56 -1.25
C LYS A 54 7.57 8.04 0.15
N PHE A 55 7.70 6.74 0.26
CA PHE A 55 8.03 6.04 1.49
C PHE A 55 9.32 5.27 1.25
N TYR A 56 10.13 5.15 2.28
CA TYR A 56 11.42 4.50 2.17
C TYR A 56 11.43 3.26 3.05
N GLN A 57 12.33 2.35 2.73
CA GLN A 57 12.49 1.12 3.49
C GLN A 57 12.69 1.46 4.98
N ASN A 58 11.96 0.76 5.83
CA ASN A 58 11.97 0.91 7.30
C ASN A 58 11.27 2.17 7.82
N ASP A 59 10.62 2.96 6.95
CA ASP A 59 9.72 3.99 7.45
C ASP A 59 8.60 3.36 8.27
N ILE A 60 8.16 4.06 9.31
CA ILE A 60 7.04 3.63 10.13
C ILE A 60 5.82 4.46 9.73
N VAL A 61 4.75 3.77 9.38
CA VAL A 61 3.52 4.41 8.92
C VAL A 61 2.34 3.83 9.67
N TYR A 62 1.29 4.64 9.78
CA TYR A 62 -0.04 4.17 10.15
C TYR A 62 -0.85 4.10 8.87
N ALA A 63 -1.45 2.97 8.59
CA ALA A 63 -2.20 2.80 7.37
C ALA A 63 -3.55 2.13 7.64
N ALA A 64 -4.57 2.59 6.92
CA ALA A 64 -5.87 1.98 6.87
C ALA A 64 -5.95 1.20 5.56
N LEU A 65 -6.09 -0.12 5.66
CA LEU A 65 -6.12 -1.01 4.51
C LEU A 65 -7.52 -1.54 4.31
N ARG A 66 -7.92 -1.64 3.08
CA ARG A 66 -9.19 -2.22 2.67
C ARG A 66 -8.91 -3.49 1.89
N PHE A 67 -9.55 -4.58 2.29
CA PHE A 67 -9.45 -5.88 1.60
C PHE A 67 -10.76 -6.17 0.92
N GLN A 68 -10.70 -6.58 -0.36
CA GLN A 68 -11.87 -7.01 -1.11
C GLN A 68 -11.50 -8.24 -1.92
N HIS A 69 -12.44 -9.17 -2.02
CA HIS A 69 -12.26 -10.29 -2.93
C HIS A 69 -12.88 -9.95 -4.27
N ARG A 70 -12.38 -10.58 -5.30
CA ARG A 70 -13.00 -10.56 -6.63
C ARG A 70 -12.93 -11.95 -7.23
N GLU A 71 -13.89 -12.26 -8.08
CA GLU A 71 -13.93 -13.53 -8.78
C GLU A 71 -13.63 -13.30 -10.25
N TYR A 72 -12.80 -14.18 -10.82
CA TYR A 72 -12.50 -14.15 -12.24
C TYR A 72 -12.29 -15.60 -12.70
N ASN A 73 -13.08 -16.05 -13.68
CA ASN A 73 -13.02 -17.40 -14.24
C ASN A 73 -13.06 -18.49 -13.17
N GLY A 74 -13.92 -18.32 -12.17
CA GLY A 74 -14.07 -19.31 -11.12
C GLY A 74 -13.00 -19.28 -10.04
N GLN A 75 -12.07 -18.33 -10.11
CA GLN A 75 -11.02 -18.18 -9.10
C GLN A 75 -11.26 -16.91 -8.30
N TYR A 76 -10.83 -16.94 -7.06
CA TYR A 76 -10.98 -15.81 -6.16
C TYR A 76 -9.63 -15.17 -5.88
N TYR A 77 -9.60 -13.86 -5.92
CA TYR A 77 -8.40 -13.07 -5.67
C TYR A 77 -8.70 -12.05 -4.57
N MET A 78 -7.66 -11.70 -3.80
CA MET A 78 -7.77 -10.71 -2.75
C MET A 78 -7.05 -9.45 -3.20
N ASP A 79 -7.77 -8.32 -3.16
CA ASP A 79 -7.18 -7.01 -3.41
C ASP A 79 -7.03 -6.27 -2.08
N CYS A 80 -5.88 -5.63 -1.90
CA CYS A 80 -5.59 -4.81 -0.75
C CYS A 80 -5.28 -3.40 -1.23
N THR A 81 -6.06 -2.43 -0.75
CA THR A 81 -5.93 -1.03 -1.16
C THR A 81 -5.71 -0.17 0.08
N VAL A 82 -4.81 0.80 -0.03
CA VAL A 82 -4.59 1.76 1.05
C VAL A 82 -5.69 2.81 0.99
N GLN A 83 -6.49 2.91 2.06
CA GLN A 83 -7.50 3.94 2.19
C GLN A 83 -6.92 5.24 2.73
N ASP A 84 -5.95 5.12 3.63
CA ASP A 84 -5.28 6.26 4.23
C ASP A 84 -3.91 5.81 4.71
N ILE A 85 -2.94 6.73 4.71
CA ILE A 85 -1.60 6.42 5.17
C ILE A 85 -0.93 7.68 5.69
N ILE A 86 -0.31 7.56 6.86
CA ILE A 86 0.39 8.65 7.52
C ILE A 86 1.76 8.13 7.93
N LYS A 87 2.80 8.85 7.51
CA LYS A 87 4.16 8.55 7.94
C LYS A 87 4.42 9.30 9.25
N PHE A 88 4.77 8.59 10.29
CA PHE A 88 5.13 9.26 11.53
C PHE A 88 6.54 8.98 12.01
N GLN A 89 7.31 8.18 11.28
CA GLN A 89 8.73 8.03 11.56
C GLN A 89 9.45 7.56 10.31
N THR A 90 10.62 8.14 10.02
CA THR A 90 11.46 7.70 8.92
C THR A 90 12.68 6.98 9.46
N SER A 91 13.25 6.08 8.64
CA SER A 91 14.41 5.28 9.03
C SER A 91 15.68 6.11 9.19
N ASN A 92 15.72 7.30 8.63
CA ASN A 92 16.88 8.19 8.68
C ASN A 92 16.57 9.48 9.43
N ALA A 93 15.76 9.40 10.47
CA ALA A 93 15.28 10.56 11.21
C ALA A 93 16.28 11.12 12.23
N PHE A 94 17.52 10.80 12.15
CA PHE A 94 18.54 11.26 13.10
C PHE A 94 19.59 12.08 12.42
#